data_017d4b7e0130e4e260e56b8482be1971
#
_entry.id   017d4b7e0130e4e260e56b8482be1971
#
_cell.length_a   1.000
_cell.length_b   1.000
_cell.length_c   1.000
_cell.angle_alpha   90.00
_cell.angle_beta   90.00
_cell.angle_gamma   90.00
#
_symmetry.space_group_name_H-M   'P 1'
#
loop_
_entity.id
_entity.type
_entity.pdbx_description
1 polymer ?
#
loop_
_entity_poly.entity_id
_entity_poly.type
_entity_poly.pdbx_seq_one_letter_code
_entity_poly.pdbx_strand_id
1 'polypeptide(L)'
;MSTKTSISELDQICEKAQAAKVELRSITKSKKNDALKFSADFLHKNKRKLMEANSLDMDLANKKDLQESFVDRLELNEKRIDSMISGLDKIINLDDPIGKTDRPHRSPSGFEVSKMRVPLGVIGIIYESRPNVTADASAYA
;
A
#
# COMPACT_ATOMS: atom_id res chain seq x y z
N MET A 1 -16.19 1.68 -27.90
CA MET A 1 -16.78 0.50 -27.20
C MET A 1 -15.99 0.10 -25.93
N SER A 2 -15.15 0.94 -25.35
CA SER A 2 -14.25 0.58 -24.24
C SER A 2 -14.69 1.01 -22.84
N THR A 3 -15.70 1.84 -22.70
CA THR A 3 -16.04 2.48 -21.42
C THR A 3 -16.91 1.64 -20.47
N LYS A 4 -17.66 0.69 -20.97
CA LYS A 4 -18.55 -0.13 -20.11
C LYS A 4 -17.83 -1.24 -19.35
N THR A 5 -16.76 -1.80 -19.92
CA THR A 5 -16.00 -2.89 -19.28
C THR A 5 -15.16 -2.36 -18.13
N SER A 6 -14.55 -1.18 -18.27
CA SER A 6 -13.73 -0.57 -17.22
C SER A 6 -14.53 -0.15 -15.97
N ILE A 7 -15.76 0.30 -16.13
CA ILE A 7 -16.62 0.67 -14.99
C ILE A 7 -16.98 -0.58 -14.17
N SER A 8 -17.31 -1.71 -14.80
CA SER A 8 -17.65 -2.94 -14.09
C SER A 8 -16.45 -3.56 -13.36
N GLU A 9 -15.23 -3.45 -13.88
CA GLU A 9 -13.99 -3.89 -13.19
C GLU A 9 -13.68 -3.02 -11.98
N LEU A 10 -13.84 -1.71 -12.10
CA LEU A 10 -13.66 -0.79 -10.99
C LEU A 10 -14.66 -1.05 -9.86
N ASP A 11 -15.94 -1.27 -10.21
CA ASP A 11 -16.98 -1.60 -9.24
C ASP A 11 -16.61 -2.88 -8.46
N GLN A 12 -16.16 -3.93 -9.15
CA GLN A 12 -15.71 -5.16 -8.49
C GLN A 12 -14.50 -4.95 -7.56
N ILE A 13 -13.55 -4.10 -7.94
CA ILE A 13 -12.41 -3.74 -7.09
C ILE A 13 -12.91 -3.01 -5.83
N CYS A 14 -13.81 -2.05 -6.01
CA CYS A 14 -14.41 -1.30 -4.90
C CYS A 14 -15.21 -2.20 -3.94
N GLU A 15 -16.00 -3.13 -4.46
CA GLU A 15 -16.75 -4.11 -3.66
C GLU A 15 -15.82 -5.01 -2.84
N LYS A 16 -14.75 -5.54 -3.46
CA LYS A 16 -13.74 -6.33 -2.76
C LYS A 16 -13.03 -5.53 -1.67
N ALA A 17 -12.68 -4.28 -1.95
CA ALA A 17 -12.05 -3.40 -0.97
C ALA A 17 -12.99 -3.09 0.20
N GLN A 18 -14.29 -2.88 -0.04
CA GLN A 18 -15.28 -2.69 1.01
C GLN A 18 -15.45 -3.95 1.88
N ALA A 19 -15.44 -5.14 1.29
CA ALA A 19 -15.48 -6.38 2.05
C ALA A 19 -14.23 -6.55 2.92
N ALA A 20 -13.03 -6.36 2.34
CA ALA A 20 -11.76 -6.43 3.06
C ALA A 20 -11.67 -5.42 4.22
N LYS A 21 -12.22 -4.21 4.06
CA LYS A 21 -12.29 -3.20 5.13
C LYS A 21 -12.98 -3.73 6.38
N VAL A 22 -14.04 -4.53 6.23
CA VAL A 22 -14.79 -5.08 7.38
C VAL A 22 -13.93 -6.07 8.16
N GLU A 23 -13.20 -6.94 7.45
CA GLU A 23 -12.30 -7.93 8.06
C GLU A 23 -11.09 -7.25 8.71
N LEU A 24 -10.46 -6.31 8.02
CA LEU A 24 -9.28 -5.58 8.50
C LEU A 24 -9.53 -4.78 9.77
N ARG A 25 -10.77 -4.36 10.02
CA ARG A 25 -11.15 -3.56 11.19
C ARG A 25 -10.87 -4.27 12.52
N SER A 26 -10.91 -5.61 12.54
CA SER A 26 -10.71 -6.45 13.72
C SER A 26 -9.34 -7.13 13.80
N ILE A 27 -8.47 -6.89 12.81
CA ILE A 27 -7.16 -7.53 12.75
C ILE A 27 -6.22 -6.93 13.79
N THR A 28 -5.50 -7.81 14.49
CA THR A 28 -4.50 -7.41 15.49
C THR A 28 -3.23 -6.88 14.83
N LYS A 29 -2.47 -6.03 15.56
CA LYS A 29 -1.13 -5.56 15.13
C LYS A 29 -0.23 -6.73 14.72
N SER A 30 -0.25 -7.85 15.48
CA SER A 30 0.55 -9.03 15.15
C SER A 30 0.24 -9.56 13.75
N LYS A 31 -1.03 -9.74 13.41
CA LYS A 31 -1.43 -10.22 12.07
C LYS A 31 -1.05 -9.25 10.97
N LYS A 32 -1.16 -7.93 11.20
CA LYS A 32 -0.68 -6.92 10.26
C LYS A 32 0.82 -7.06 10.01
N ASN A 33 1.59 -7.18 11.10
CA ASN A 33 3.04 -7.35 11.02
C ASN A 33 3.44 -8.66 10.33
N ASP A 34 2.69 -9.76 10.54
CA ASP A 34 2.96 -11.04 9.87
C ASP A 34 2.72 -10.92 8.36
N ALA A 35 1.68 -10.20 7.94
CA ALA A 35 1.42 -9.93 6.52
C ALA A 35 2.54 -9.08 5.88
N LEU A 36 3.02 -8.05 6.58
CA LEU A 36 4.13 -7.22 6.11
C LEU A 36 5.44 -8.02 6.00
N LYS A 37 5.75 -8.87 6.99
CA LYS A 37 6.91 -9.77 6.96
C LYS A 37 6.82 -10.74 5.78
N PHE A 38 5.65 -11.37 5.58
CA PHE A 38 5.43 -12.24 4.44
C PHE A 38 5.66 -11.51 3.12
N SER A 39 5.19 -10.27 3.00
CA SER A 39 5.38 -9.44 1.82
C SER A 39 6.86 -9.10 1.59
N ALA A 40 7.60 -8.75 2.64
CA ALA A 40 9.04 -8.50 2.58
C ALA A 40 9.82 -9.75 2.12
N ASP A 41 9.52 -10.91 2.71
CA ASP A 41 10.12 -12.20 2.32
C ASP A 41 9.77 -12.58 0.87
N PHE A 42 8.54 -12.32 0.45
CA PHE A 42 8.10 -12.59 -0.92
C PHE A 42 8.85 -11.71 -1.94
N LEU A 43 9.00 -10.42 -1.66
CA LEU A 43 9.80 -9.52 -2.48
C LEU A 43 11.25 -10.00 -2.56
N HIS A 44 11.84 -10.35 -1.43
CA HIS A 44 13.22 -10.84 -1.37
C HIS A 44 13.43 -12.11 -2.23
N LYS A 45 12.56 -13.10 -2.09
CA LYS A 45 12.61 -14.37 -2.84
C LYS A 45 12.37 -14.20 -4.34
N ASN A 46 11.63 -13.18 -4.74
CA ASN A 46 11.24 -12.96 -6.14
C ASN A 46 11.98 -11.79 -6.81
N LYS A 47 13.04 -11.22 -6.21
CA LYS A 47 13.82 -10.10 -6.76
C LYS A 47 14.14 -10.28 -8.24
N ARG A 48 14.70 -11.44 -8.60
CA ARG A 48 15.10 -11.72 -9.98
C ARG A 48 13.91 -11.66 -10.95
N LYS A 49 12.78 -12.27 -10.58
CA LYS A 49 11.57 -12.24 -11.42
C LYS A 49 11.01 -10.84 -11.58
N LEU A 50 11.07 -10.02 -10.54
CA LEU A 50 10.62 -8.64 -10.58
C LEU A 50 11.51 -7.80 -11.50
N MET A 51 12.83 -7.97 -11.41
CA MET A 51 13.77 -7.28 -12.31
C MET A 51 13.64 -7.73 -13.77
N GLU A 52 13.45 -9.04 -14.00
CA GLU A 52 13.20 -9.58 -15.35
C GLU A 52 11.91 -8.99 -15.96
N ALA A 53 10.82 -8.93 -15.20
CA ALA A 53 9.59 -8.30 -15.66
C ALA A 53 9.76 -6.80 -15.92
N ASN A 54 10.44 -6.09 -15.02
CA ASN A 54 10.70 -4.66 -15.17
C ASN A 54 11.60 -4.35 -16.38
N SER A 55 12.54 -5.24 -16.69
CA SER A 55 13.39 -5.09 -17.90
C SER A 55 12.55 -5.03 -19.19
N LEU A 56 11.45 -5.78 -19.27
CA LEU A 56 10.52 -5.70 -20.40
C LEU A 56 9.80 -4.35 -20.47
N ASP A 57 9.43 -3.81 -19.32
CA ASP A 57 8.81 -2.49 -19.21
C ASP A 57 9.79 -1.37 -19.63
N MET A 58 11.06 -1.51 -19.21
CA MET A 58 12.15 -0.59 -19.60
C MET A 58 12.39 -0.60 -21.11
N ASP A 59 12.41 -1.78 -21.73
CA ASP A 59 12.54 -1.92 -23.18
C ASP A 59 11.39 -1.25 -23.92
N LEU A 60 10.17 -1.38 -23.42
CA LEU A 60 8.99 -0.71 -23.99
C LEU A 60 9.04 0.80 -23.80
N ALA A 61 9.49 1.28 -22.65
CA ALA A 61 9.66 2.71 -22.37
C ALA A 61 10.69 3.35 -23.32
N ASN A 62 11.81 2.69 -23.53
CA ASN A 62 12.85 3.14 -24.46
C ASN A 62 12.36 3.15 -25.92
N LYS A 63 11.61 2.12 -26.33
CA LYS A 63 11.01 2.06 -27.69
C LYS A 63 9.99 3.17 -27.94
N LYS A 64 9.32 3.65 -26.89
CA LYS A 64 8.34 4.75 -26.96
C LYS A 64 8.97 6.12 -26.76
N ASP A 65 10.28 6.22 -26.64
CA ASP A 65 11.04 7.45 -26.44
C ASP A 65 10.48 8.29 -25.26
N LEU A 66 10.20 7.61 -24.13
CA LEU A 66 9.71 8.28 -22.94
C LEU A 66 10.81 9.16 -22.35
N GLN A 67 10.40 10.26 -21.70
CA GLN A 67 11.33 11.16 -21.03
C GLN A 67 12.19 10.41 -19.99
N GLU A 68 13.47 10.74 -19.91
CA GLU A 68 14.44 10.11 -19.00
C GLU A 68 13.94 10.07 -17.54
N SER A 69 13.27 11.12 -17.09
CA SER A 69 12.70 11.19 -15.74
C SER A 69 11.58 10.18 -15.49
N PHE A 70 10.87 9.71 -16.53
CA PHE A 70 9.89 8.63 -16.44
C PHE A 70 10.58 7.28 -16.41
N VAL A 71 11.58 7.09 -17.27
CA VAL A 71 12.38 5.88 -17.36
C VAL A 71 13.09 5.61 -16.04
N ASP A 72 13.72 6.62 -15.44
CA ASP A 72 14.35 6.49 -14.12
C ASP A 72 13.35 6.06 -13.03
N ARG A 73 12.15 6.65 -13.02
CA ARG A 73 11.10 6.26 -12.03
C ARG A 73 10.55 4.86 -12.24
N LEU A 74 10.56 4.37 -13.48
CA LEU A 74 10.07 3.04 -13.85
C LEU A 74 11.09 1.95 -13.48
N GLU A 75 12.39 2.27 -13.50
CA GLU A 75 13.43 1.29 -13.24
C GLU A 75 13.29 0.64 -11.86
N LEU A 76 13.33 -0.68 -11.81
CA LEU A 76 13.33 -1.49 -10.59
C LEU A 76 14.59 -2.35 -10.54
N ASN A 77 15.62 -1.83 -9.88
CA ASN A 77 16.87 -2.54 -9.65
C ASN A 77 16.92 -3.15 -8.24
N GLU A 78 17.94 -3.94 -7.96
CA GLU A 78 18.10 -4.63 -6.67
C GLU A 78 18.06 -3.66 -5.49
N LYS A 79 18.76 -2.53 -5.58
CA LYS A 79 18.79 -1.50 -4.53
C LYS A 79 17.41 -0.93 -4.24
N ARG A 80 16.59 -0.71 -5.29
CA ARG A 80 15.23 -0.19 -5.13
C ARG A 80 14.31 -1.24 -4.49
N ILE A 81 14.45 -2.52 -4.84
CA ILE A 81 13.73 -3.61 -4.18
C ILE A 81 14.14 -3.73 -2.72
N ASP A 82 15.43 -3.65 -2.40
CA ASP A 82 15.90 -3.66 -1.00
C ASP A 82 15.39 -2.46 -0.20
N SER A 83 15.23 -1.31 -0.85
CA SER A 83 14.61 -0.14 -0.23
C SER A 83 13.13 -0.37 0.08
N MET A 84 12.38 -1.04 -0.82
CA MET A 84 10.98 -1.43 -0.56
C MET A 84 10.89 -2.37 0.65
N ILE A 85 11.73 -3.41 0.70
CA ILE A 85 11.79 -4.36 1.83
C ILE A 85 12.10 -3.62 3.14
N SER A 86 13.11 -2.75 3.13
CA SER A 86 13.44 -1.92 4.29
C SER A 86 12.30 -0.98 4.70
N GLY A 87 11.50 -0.51 3.75
CA GLY A 87 10.27 0.25 3.99
C GLY A 87 9.25 -0.55 4.80
N LEU A 88 8.98 -1.81 4.38
CA LEU A 88 8.08 -2.71 5.09
C LEU A 88 8.56 -2.99 6.52
N ASP A 89 9.86 -3.25 6.71
CA ASP A 89 10.45 -3.47 8.02
C ASP A 89 10.31 -2.25 8.94
N LYS A 90 10.41 -1.04 8.39
CA LYS A 90 10.18 0.19 9.17
C LYS A 90 8.73 0.28 9.63
N ILE A 91 7.76 -0.04 8.76
CA ILE A 91 6.34 0.00 9.11
C ILE A 91 6.01 -1.01 10.22
N ILE A 92 6.57 -2.22 10.17
CA ILE A 92 6.43 -3.25 11.21
C ILE A 92 6.82 -2.71 12.60
N ASN A 93 7.84 -1.87 12.65
CA ASN A 93 8.35 -1.28 13.90
C ASN A 93 7.57 -0.04 14.37
N LEU A 94 6.63 0.46 13.59
CA LEU A 94 5.77 1.56 14.01
C LEU A 94 4.71 1.09 15.02
N ASP A 95 4.31 2.01 15.86
CA ASP A 95 3.16 1.82 16.71
C ASP A 95 1.87 1.82 15.89
N ASP A 96 1.01 0.81 16.10
CA ASP A 96 -0.34 0.83 15.53
C ASP A 96 -1.15 1.97 16.17
N PRO A 97 -1.62 2.94 15.40
CA PRO A 97 -2.38 4.06 15.94
C PRO A 97 -3.85 3.69 16.24
N ILE A 98 -4.37 2.60 15.65
CA ILE A 98 -5.78 2.24 15.74
C ILE A 98 -6.17 1.86 17.16
N GLY A 99 -7.28 2.42 17.63
CA GLY A 99 -7.78 2.21 18.99
C GLY A 99 -7.11 3.06 20.06
N LYS A 100 -6.04 3.82 19.74
CA LYS A 100 -5.47 4.78 20.69
C LYS A 100 -6.43 5.92 20.96
N THR A 101 -6.57 6.30 22.23
CA THR A 101 -7.42 7.41 22.66
C THR A 101 -6.58 8.54 23.23
N ASP A 102 -7.04 9.78 23.02
CA ASP A 102 -6.49 10.95 23.69
C ASP A 102 -6.89 10.96 25.17
N ARG A 103 -6.25 11.81 25.97
CA ARG A 103 -6.64 12.00 27.37
C ARG A 103 -8.11 12.42 27.46
N PRO A 104 -8.92 11.76 28.30
CA PRO A 104 -10.28 12.17 28.53
C PRO A 104 -10.34 13.61 29.08
N HIS A 105 -11.32 14.37 28.65
CA HIS A 105 -11.63 15.68 29.21
C HIS A 105 -13.09 15.73 29.59
N ARG A 106 -13.42 16.49 30.65
CA ARG A 106 -14.79 16.62 31.11
C ARG A 106 -15.52 17.69 30.31
N SER A 107 -16.62 17.30 29.70
CA SER A 107 -17.53 18.23 29.02
C SER A 107 -18.25 19.12 30.04
N PRO A 108 -18.72 20.32 29.66
CA PRO A 108 -19.57 21.17 30.52
C PRO A 108 -20.84 20.48 31.03
N SER A 109 -21.35 19.51 30.28
CA SER A 109 -22.50 18.67 30.67
C SER A 109 -22.15 17.52 31.62
N GLY A 110 -20.87 17.38 32.06
CA GLY A 110 -20.43 16.41 33.05
C GLY A 110 -19.97 15.05 32.51
N PHE A 111 -20.06 14.82 31.19
CA PHE A 111 -19.57 13.60 30.56
C PHE A 111 -18.06 13.63 30.35
N GLU A 112 -17.41 12.47 30.45
CA GLU A 112 -16.04 12.28 29.98
C GLU A 112 -16.03 11.99 28.48
N VAL A 113 -15.25 12.76 27.74
CA VAL A 113 -15.11 12.64 26.28
C VAL A 113 -13.65 12.41 25.93
N SER A 114 -13.39 11.45 25.06
CA SER A 114 -12.07 11.23 24.45
C SER A 114 -12.21 10.99 22.96
N LYS A 115 -11.17 11.32 22.19
CA LYS A 115 -11.09 11.02 20.77
C LYS A 115 -10.37 9.68 20.59
N MET A 116 -10.93 8.79 19.79
CA MET A 116 -10.32 7.52 19.44
C MET A 116 -9.90 7.53 17.96
N ARG A 117 -8.72 7.02 17.66
CA ARG A 117 -8.27 6.81 16.28
C ARG A 117 -8.91 5.56 15.70
N VAL A 118 -9.55 5.72 14.57
CA VAL A 118 -10.24 4.65 13.84
C VAL A 118 -9.67 4.51 12.42
N PRO A 119 -9.82 3.34 11.77
CA PRO A 119 -9.41 3.19 10.36
C PRO A 119 -10.13 4.19 9.46
N LEU A 120 -9.42 4.75 8.48
CA LEU A 120 -9.99 5.66 7.48
C LEU A 120 -11.03 4.97 6.58
N GLY A 121 -10.88 3.68 6.39
CA GLY A 121 -11.72 2.90 5.48
C GLY A 121 -10.98 2.55 4.18
N VAL A 122 -11.68 2.52 3.06
CA VAL A 122 -11.08 2.26 1.75
C VAL A 122 -10.44 3.52 1.20
N ILE A 123 -9.20 3.39 0.75
CA ILE A 123 -8.43 4.48 0.15
C ILE A 123 -8.17 4.11 -1.31
N GLY A 124 -8.46 5.03 -2.22
CA GLY A 124 -8.08 4.94 -3.62
C GLY A 124 -6.78 5.70 -3.88
N ILE A 125 -5.80 5.04 -4.50
CA ILE A 125 -4.51 5.64 -4.86
C ILE A 125 -4.30 5.49 -6.36
N ILE A 126 -4.03 6.61 -7.03
CA ILE A 126 -3.69 6.65 -8.46
C ILE A 126 -2.22 7.02 -8.57
N TYR A 127 -1.45 6.18 -9.25
CA TYR A 127 -0.02 6.42 -9.46
C TYR A 127 0.42 5.90 -10.83
N GLU A 128 1.56 6.40 -11.30
CA GLU A 128 2.11 6.10 -12.62
C GLU A 128 3.63 5.93 -12.55
N SER A 129 4.16 5.00 -13.34
CA SER A 129 5.61 4.78 -13.55
C SER A 129 6.43 4.62 -12.26
N ARG A 130 5.86 4.05 -11.20
CA ARG A 130 6.54 3.84 -9.92
C ARG A 130 6.20 2.47 -9.34
N PRO A 131 6.92 1.40 -9.72
CA PRO A 131 6.60 0.05 -9.27
C PRO A 131 6.70 -0.14 -7.75
N ASN A 132 7.55 0.64 -7.06
CA ASN A 132 7.64 0.62 -5.60
C ASN A 132 6.36 1.10 -4.90
N VAL A 133 5.58 2.00 -5.51
CA VAL A 133 4.37 2.56 -4.89
C VAL A 133 3.33 1.47 -4.61
N THR A 134 3.28 0.41 -5.43
CA THR A 134 2.40 -0.73 -5.18
C THR A 134 2.63 -1.34 -3.80
N ALA A 135 3.89 -1.60 -3.44
CA ALA A 135 4.24 -2.17 -2.14
C ALA A 135 4.08 -1.14 -1.01
N ASP A 136 4.58 0.08 -1.22
CA ASP A 136 4.55 1.14 -0.22
C ASP A 136 3.11 1.52 0.15
N ALA A 137 2.24 1.77 -0.84
CA ALA A 137 0.85 2.13 -0.62
C ALA A 137 0.04 1.02 0.06
N SER A 138 0.24 -0.24 -0.37
CA SER A 138 -0.44 -1.39 0.24
C SER A 138 0.00 -1.65 1.68
N ALA A 139 1.22 -1.28 2.04
CA ALA A 139 1.75 -1.47 3.38
C ALA A 139 1.22 -0.42 4.38
N TYR A 140 0.86 0.78 3.90
CA TYR A 140 0.29 1.85 4.73
C TYR A 140 -1.24 1.77 4.85
N ALA A 141 -1.92 1.07 3.93
CA ALA A 141 -3.38 0.92 3.94
C ALA A 141 -3.84 -0.16 4.93
#